data_4c353069119e90cae53a4eea50e8d5a6
#
_entry.id   4c353069119e90cae53a4eea50e8d5a6
#
_cell.length_a   1.000
_cell.length_b   1.000
_cell.length_c   1.000
_cell.angle_alpha   90.00
_cell.angle_beta   90.00
_cell.angle_gamma   90.00
#
_symmetry.space_group_name_H-M   'P 1'
#
loop_
_entity.id
_entity.type
_entity.pdbx_description
1 polymer ?
#
loop_
_entity_poly.entity_id
_entity_poly.type
_entity_poly.pdbx_seq_one_letter_code
_entity_poly.pdbx_strand_id
1 'polypeptide(L)'
;MPGKRNYTTYMYEDMIVDKDNNIKTPEDKLIGYFYHIDEDLYVVYYNDETDEEDFRTSDEYYADDLEEAKELAVEYATNSYIENEVAKSAKKL
;
A
#
# COMPACT_ATOMS: atom_id res chain seq x y z
N MET A 1 -22.60 3.67 18.46
CA MET A 1 -21.64 4.18 17.59
C MET A 1 -22.14 4.30 16.17
N PRO A 2 -22.39 5.45 15.82
CA PRO A 2 -22.87 5.67 14.48
C PRO A 2 -21.74 5.41 13.51
N GLY A 3 -22.07 5.26 12.28
CA GLY A 3 -21.09 5.13 11.28
C GLY A 3 -20.30 3.85 11.33
N LYS A 4 -20.96 2.80 11.74
CA LYS A 4 -20.29 1.52 11.63
C LYS A 4 -19.91 1.31 10.19
N ARG A 5 -18.65 1.08 9.96
CA ARG A 5 -18.14 0.97 8.61
C ARG A 5 -18.28 -0.43 8.08
N ASN A 6 -18.46 -0.52 6.78
CA ASN A 6 -18.49 -1.81 6.08
C ASN A 6 -17.11 -2.24 5.63
N TYR A 7 -16.09 -1.45 5.92
CA TYR A 7 -14.72 -1.75 5.58
C TYR A 7 -13.82 -1.20 6.67
N THR A 8 -12.64 -1.77 6.79
CA THR A 8 -11.65 -1.34 7.76
C THR A 8 -10.78 -0.26 7.14
N THR A 9 -10.58 0.83 7.87
CA THR A 9 -9.71 1.91 7.44
C THR A 9 -8.43 1.88 8.25
N TYR A 10 -7.29 1.84 7.58
CA TYR A 10 -6.00 1.84 8.22
C TYR A 10 -5.28 3.15 7.94
N MET A 11 -4.41 3.52 8.86
CA MET A 11 -3.48 4.62 8.67
C MET A 11 -2.13 4.05 8.24
N TYR A 12 -1.25 4.93 7.78
CA TYR A 12 0.07 4.51 7.31
C TYR A 12 0.84 3.76 8.40
N GLU A 13 0.76 4.23 9.63
CA GLU A 13 1.51 3.62 10.72
C GLU A 13 0.98 2.26 11.14
N ASP A 14 -0.19 1.87 10.65
CA ASP A 14 -0.73 0.55 10.95
C ASP A 14 -0.09 -0.54 10.10
N MET A 15 0.55 -0.15 9.01
CA MET A 15 1.09 -1.12 8.06
C MET A 15 2.40 -1.69 8.57
N ILE A 16 2.66 -2.94 8.21
CA ILE A 16 3.86 -3.66 8.63
C ILE A 16 4.72 -3.92 7.39
N VAL A 17 5.99 -3.55 7.48
CA VAL A 17 6.96 -3.83 6.41
C VAL A 17 7.87 -4.91 6.92
N ASP A 18 7.90 -6.06 6.24
CA ASP A 18 8.73 -7.17 6.67
C ASP A 18 10.15 -7.05 6.12
N LYS A 19 10.98 -8.03 6.41
CA LYS A 19 12.39 -8.00 6.03
C LYS A 19 12.61 -8.08 4.52
N ASP A 20 11.59 -8.53 3.80
CA ASP A 20 11.66 -8.64 2.33
C ASP A 20 11.01 -7.45 1.64
N ASN A 21 10.72 -6.40 2.40
CA ASN A 21 10.10 -5.17 1.90
C ASN A 21 8.68 -5.36 1.39
N ASN A 22 7.98 -6.34 1.93
CA ASN A 22 6.55 -6.52 1.68
C ASN A 22 5.78 -5.66 2.66
N ILE A 23 4.74 -5.00 2.16
CA ILE A 23 3.90 -4.10 2.95
C ILE A 23 2.59 -4.82 3.23
N LYS A 24 2.25 -4.97 4.50
CA LYS A 24 1.09 -5.76 4.92
C LYS A 24 0.23 -5.01 5.90
N THR A 25 -1.05 -5.34 5.88
CA THR A 25 -1.98 -4.83 6.88
C THR A 25 -1.77 -5.56 8.20
N PRO A 26 -2.36 -5.05 9.29
CA PRO A 26 -2.29 -5.77 10.57
C PRO A 26 -2.86 -7.18 10.53
N GLU A 27 -3.73 -7.49 9.56
CA GLU A 27 -4.24 -8.85 9.39
C GLU A 27 -3.37 -9.68 8.46
N ASP A 28 -2.16 -9.22 8.19
CA ASP A 28 -1.18 -9.96 7.38
C ASP A 28 -1.57 -10.05 5.90
N LYS A 29 -2.35 -9.11 5.42
CA LYS A 29 -2.68 -9.06 3.99
C LYS A 29 -1.65 -8.24 3.25
N LEU A 30 -1.06 -8.80 2.21
CA LEU A 30 -0.09 -8.11 1.37
C LEU A 30 -0.78 -7.03 0.54
N ILE A 31 -0.32 -5.80 0.62
CA ILE A 31 -0.88 -4.69 -0.15
C ILE A 31 0.13 -4.05 -1.09
N GLY A 32 1.38 -4.44 -1.00
CA GLY A 32 2.40 -3.93 -1.91
C GLY A 32 3.78 -4.38 -1.48
N TYR A 33 4.76 -4.03 -2.29
CA TYR A 33 6.16 -4.29 -1.96
C TYR A 33 7.01 -3.31 -2.75
N PHE A 34 8.26 -3.14 -2.31
CA PHE A 34 9.12 -2.17 -2.97
C PHE A 34 10.53 -2.71 -3.10
N TYR A 35 11.27 -2.13 -4.05
CA TYR A 35 12.64 -2.51 -4.33
C TYR A 35 13.51 -1.27 -4.49
N HIS A 36 14.78 -1.44 -4.17
CA HIS A 36 15.81 -0.45 -4.46
C HIS A 36 16.30 -0.74 -5.89
N ILE A 37 16.21 0.27 -6.75
CA ILE A 37 16.62 0.09 -8.14
C ILE A 37 18.06 0.54 -8.33
N ASP A 38 18.39 1.76 -7.92
CA ASP A 38 19.68 2.34 -8.18
C ASP A 38 19.88 3.55 -7.28
N GLU A 39 21.04 3.72 -6.72
CA GLU A 39 21.40 4.84 -5.85
C GLU A 39 20.24 5.24 -4.93
N ASP A 40 19.55 6.34 -5.24
CA ASP A 40 18.42 6.79 -4.43
C ASP A 40 17.08 6.55 -5.10
N LEU A 41 17.05 5.72 -6.14
CA LEU A 41 15.83 5.41 -6.88
C LEU A 41 15.23 4.08 -6.42
N TYR A 42 13.94 4.10 -6.14
CA TYR A 42 13.18 2.95 -5.67
C TYR A 42 11.91 2.78 -6.51
N VAL A 43 11.32 1.60 -6.45
CA VAL A 43 10.04 1.35 -7.10
C VAL A 43 9.14 0.63 -6.10
N VAL A 44 7.87 1.03 -6.06
CA VAL A 44 6.86 0.37 -5.25
C VAL A 44 5.79 -0.22 -6.17
N TYR A 45 5.39 -1.45 -5.88
CA TYR A 45 4.31 -2.14 -6.59
C TYR A 45 3.12 -2.27 -5.67
N TYR A 46 1.93 -2.08 -6.21
CA TYR A 46 0.70 -2.17 -5.44
C TYR A 46 -0.46 -2.44 -6.39
N ASN A 47 -1.66 -2.59 -5.84
CA ASN A 47 -2.86 -2.83 -6.66
C ASN A 47 -3.66 -1.57 -6.82
N ASP A 48 -4.05 -1.24 -8.04
CA ASP A 48 -5.12 -0.25 -8.20
C ASP A 48 -6.43 -1.02 -8.36
N GLU A 49 -7.53 -0.32 -8.55
CA GLU A 49 -8.83 -0.97 -8.52
C GLU A 49 -9.07 -1.92 -9.69
N THR A 50 -8.19 -1.92 -10.68
CA THR A 50 -8.33 -2.78 -11.85
C THR A 50 -7.40 -3.99 -11.80
N ASP A 51 -6.46 -4.03 -10.86
CA ASP A 51 -5.43 -5.06 -10.85
C ASP A 51 -5.84 -6.37 -10.21
N GLU A 52 -6.90 -6.37 -9.42
CA GLU A 52 -7.41 -7.57 -8.75
C GLU A 52 -6.32 -8.33 -7.98
N GLU A 53 -5.44 -7.60 -7.31
CA GLU A 53 -4.36 -8.15 -6.49
C GLU A 53 -3.20 -8.77 -7.28
N ASP A 54 -3.03 -8.35 -8.53
CA ASP A 54 -1.91 -8.80 -9.35
C ASP A 54 -0.66 -7.94 -9.17
N PHE A 55 -0.75 -6.83 -8.45
CA PHE A 55 0.38 -5.93 -8.17
C PHE A 55 1.06 -5.45 -9.46
N ARG A 56 0.26 -5.00 -10.41
CA ARG A 56 0.77 -4.53 -11.70
C ARG A 56 1.08 -3.04 -11.73
N THR A 57 0.51 -2.28 -10.81
CA THR A 57 0.72 -0.85 -10.77
C THR A 57 1.99 -0.56 -10.02
N SER A 58 2.82 0.31 -10.57
CA SER A 58 4.09 0.65 -9.93
C SER A 58 4.37 2.13 -10.10
N ASP A 59 5.13 2.68 -9.13
CA ASP A 59 5.61 4.04 -9.16
C ASP A 59 7.07 4.05 -8.75
N GLU A 60 7.88 4.76 -9.53
CA GLU A 60 9.27 5.00 -9.15
C GLU A 60 9.34 6.28 -8.33
N TYR A 61 10.22 6.29 -7.36
CA TYR A 61 10.36 7.45 -6.49
C TYR A 61 11.78 7.50 -5.93
N TYR A 62 12.17 8.68 -5.45
CA TYR A 62 13.49 8.89 -4.88
C TYR A 62 13.40 9.00 -3.36
N ALA A 63 14.38 8.46 -2.67
CA ALA A 63 14.47 8.54 -1.23
C ALA A 63 15.93 8.65 -0.83
N ASP A 64 16.19 9.35 0.25
CA ASP A 64 17.56 9.58 0.72
C ASP A 64 18.15 8.37 1.41
N ASP A 65 17.29 7.55 2.05
CA ASP A 65 17.74 6.36 2.74
C ASP A 65 16.60 5.34 2.78
N LEU A 66 16.90 4.18 3.36
CA LEU A 66 15.94 3.10 3.40
C LEU A 66 14.70 3.44 4.23
N GLU A 67 14.88 4.18 5.32
CA GLU A 67 13.75 4.55 6.16
C GLU A 67 12.76 5.42 5.40
N GLU A 68 13.27 6.41 4.68
CA GLU A 68 12.41 7.25 3.86
C GLU A 68 11.77 6.44 2.74
N ALA A 69 12.53 5.53 2.14
CA ALA A 69 12.00 4.68 1.08
C ALA A 69 10.83 3.84 1.58
N LYS A 70 10.94 3.29 2.79
CA LYS A 70 9.84 2.53 3.39
C LYS A 70 8.62 3.40 3.59
N GLU A 71 8.80 4.59 4.13
CA GLU A 71 7.69 5.49 4.42
C GLU A 71 6.94 5.85 3.14
N LEU A 72 7.68 6.17 2.10
CA LEU A 72 7.05 6.54 0.83
C LEU A 72 6.34 5.35 0.19
N ALA A 73 6.97 4.18 0.23
CA ALA A 73 6.33 2.98 -0.32
C ALA A 73 5.04 2.66 0.42
N VAL A 74 5.05 2.78 1.75
CA VAL A 74 3.84 2.55 2.54
C VAL A 74 2.76 3.53 2.17
N GLU A 75 3.10 4.81 1.93
CA GLU A 75 2.11 5.78 1.51
C GLU A 75 1.46 5.39 0.19
N TYR A 76 2.25 5.03 -0.80
CA TYR A 76 1.71 4.62 -2.09
C TYR A 76 0.75 3.45 -1.95
N ALA A 77 1.22 2.40 -1.27
CA ALA A 77 0.43 1.18 -1.16
C ALA A 77 -0.83 1.38 -0.32
N THR A 78 -0.71 2.12 0.78
CA THR A 78 -1.83 2.34 1.68
C THR A 78 -2.90 3.20 1.03
N ASN A 79 -2.50 4.27 0.33
CA ASN A 79 -3.47 5.11 -0.35
C ASN A 79 -4.27 4.32 -1.36
N SER A 80 -3.61 3.50 -2.15
CA SER A 80 -4.29 2.69 -3.14
C SER A 80 -5.20 1.65 -2.49
N TYR A 81 -4.72 1.03 -1.42
CA TYR A 81 -5.53 0.05 -0.71
C TYR A 81 -6.81 0.67 -0.16
N ILE A 82 -6.71 1.85 0.44
CA ILE A 82 -7.89 2.53 0.98
C ILE A 82 -8.86 2.87 -0.13
N GLU A 83 -8.36 3.41 -1.24
CA GLU A 83 -9.20 3.75 -2.38
C GLU A 83 -9.93 2.52 -2.91
N ASN A 84 -9.24 1.39 -3.00
CA ASN A 84 -9.83 0.16 -3.48
C ASN A 84 -10.92 -0.34 -2.55
N GLU A 85 -10.70 -0.24 -1.23
CA GLU A 85 -11.71 -0.68 -0.27
C GLU A 85 -12.95 0.20 -0.33
N VAL A 86 -12.74 1.51 -0.48
CA VAL A 86 -13.87 2.43 -0.62
C VAL A 86 -14.64 2.13 -1.89
N ALA A 87 -13.94 1.89 -3.00
CA ALA A 87 -14.59 1.59 -4.27
C ALA A 87 -15.41 0.32 -4.18
N LYS A 88 -14.89 -0.70 -3.52
CA LYS A 88 -15.61 -1.96 -3.35
C LYS A 88 -16.88 -1.75 -2.52
N SER A 89 -16.79 -0.96 -1.47
CA SER A 89 -17.95 -0.66 -0.64
C SER A 89 -19.01 0.09 -1.44
N ALA A 90 -18.58 1.06 -2.25
CA ALA A 90 -19.52 1.83 -3.05
C ALA A 90 -20.25 0.95 -4.06
N LYS A 91 -19.54 -0.02 -4.63
CA LYS A 91 -20.15 -0.89 -5.62
C LYS A 91 -21.20 -1.83 -5.04
N LYS A 92 -21.13 -2.06 -3.75
CA LYS A 92 -22.10 -2.94 -3.10
C LYS A 92 -23.42 -2.26 -2.82
N LEU A 93 -23.47 -0.97 -2.98
CA LEU A 93 -24.70 -0.23 -2.77
C LEU A 93 -25.57 -0.29 -4.02
#